data_8dcb633f156a08b4e1f3787123c017b6
#
_entry.id   8dcb633f156a08b4e1f3787123c017b6
#
_cell.length_a   1.000
_cell.length_b   1.000
_cell.length_c   1.000
_cell.angle_alpha   90.00
_cell.angle_beta   90.00
_cell.angle_gamma   90.00
#
_symmetry.space_group_name_H-M   'P 1'
#
loop_
_entity.id
_entity.type
_entity.pdbx_description
1 polymer ?
#
loop_
_entity_poly.entity_id
_entity_poly.type
_entity_poly.pdbx_seq_one_letter_code
_entity_poly.pdbx_strand_id
1 'polypeptide(L)'
;VIKIAPGKVPDNAQVADLECTNKPVVGSPAGAFGHPYSLSFSGTRGIISGEKYKWGRLWIQTDAPINKGNSGGPLISLNTGKVIGISSATLSKKRSEGLGFAVPMIHACKVIDLLKRGVDPSPSYIPVGFAYDDDNESKLIAAVIYKMQPTSWPLQVGDRLVAMANNPS
;
A
#
# COMPACT_ATOMS: atom_id res chain seq x y z
N VAL A 1 -3.39 -9.43 -11.11
CA VAL A 1 -4.77 -9.30 -11.61
C VAL A 1 -5.25 -10.67 -12.06
N ILE A 2 -6.39 -11.10 -11.56
CA ILE A 2 -7.05 -12.34 -11.97
C ILE A 2 -8.19 -11.96 -12.93
N LYS A 3 -8.22 -12.60 -14.10
CA LYS A 3 -9.33 -12.46 -15.05
C LYS A 3 -10.31 -13.62 -14.82
N ILE A 4 -11.55 -13.29 -14.49
CA ILE A 4 -12.62 -14.29 -14.36
C ILE A 4 -13.10 -14.68 -15.76
N ALA A 5 -13.28 -15.98 -15.99
CA ALA A 5 -13.80 -16.46 -17.28
C ALA A 5 -15.22 -15.94 -17.56
N PRO A 6 -15.56 -15.70 -18.83
CA PRO A 6 -16.91 -15.31 -19.21
C PRO A 6 -17.95 -16.30 -18.66
N GLY A 7 -19.09 -15.80 -18.20
CA GLY A 7 -20.19 -16.59 -17.62
C GLY A 7 -19.93 -17.16 -16.21
N LYS A 8 -18.79 -16.80 -15.56
CA LYS A 8 -18.50 -17.17 -14.18
C LYS A 8 -18.71 -16.03 -13.17
N VAL A 9 -19.03 -14.85 -13.67
CA VAL A 9 -19.43 -13.72 -12.83
C VAL A 9 -20.94 -13.82 -12.62
N PRO A 10 -21.43 -13.81 -11.36
CA PRO A 10 -22.88 -13.78 -11.12
C PRO A 10 -23.53 -12.54 -11.76
N ASP A 11 -24.73 -12.70 -12.32
CA ASP A 11 -25.43 -11.60 -13.01
C ASP A 11 -25.73 -10.39 -12.10
N ASN A 12 -25.81 -10.62 -10.79
CA ASN A 12 -26.01 -9.59 -9.78
C ASN A 12 -24.71 -9.05 -9.17
N ALA A 13 -23.54 -9.44 -9.69
CA ALA A 13 -22.26 -8.95 -9.19
C ALA A 13 -22.11 -7.46 -9.50
N GLN A 14 -21.75 -6.70 -8.47
CA GLN A 14 -21.45 -5.28 -8.61
C GLN A 14 -19.95 -5.04 -8.49
N VAL A 15 -19.45 -4.13 -9.32
CA VAL A 15 -18.05 -3.69 -9.22
C VAL A 15 -17.94 -2.70 -8.07
N ALA A 16 -16.99 -2.95 -7.17
CA ALA A 16 -16.71 -2.04 -6.08
C ALA A 16 -16.03 -0.77 -6.59
N ASP A 17 -16.49 0.40 -6.17
CA ASP A 17 -15.84 1.67 -6.45
C ASP A 17 -14.53 1.81 -5.68
N LEU A 18 -13.48 2.22 -6.37
CA LEU A 18 -12.15 2.41 -5.79
C LEU A 18 -11.89 3.91 -5.55
N GLU A 19 -11.35 4.26 -4.37
CA GLU A 19 -10.89 5.62 -4.09
C GLU A 19 -9.43 5.77 -4.52
N CYS A 20 -9.23 6.16 -5.77
CA CYS A 20 -7.90 6.27 -6.38
C CYS A 20 -7.27 7.67 -6.25
N THR A 21 -8.00 8.66 -5.77
CA THR A 21 -7.62 10.08 -5.82
C THR A 21 -7.38 10.70 -4.45
N ASN A 22 -8.25 10.39 -3.49
CA ASN A 22 -8.20 11.03 -2.18
C ASN A 22 -7.60 10.11 -1.13
N LYS A 23 -6.86 10.71 -0.20
CA LYS A 23 -6.42 10.02 1.00
C LYS A 23 -7.60 9.88 1.98
N PRO A 24 -7.67 8.75 2.70
CA PRO A 24 -8.68 8.62 3.76
C PRO A 24 -8.43 9.63 4.89
N VAL A 25 -9.52 10.17 5.42
CA VAL A 25 -9.46 11.14 6.52
C VAL A 25 -9.33 10.40 7.84
N VAL A 26 -8.40 10.80 8.68
CA VAL A 26 -8.22 10.26 10.04
C VAL A 26 -9.48 10.53 10.86
N GLY A 27 -9.91 9.53 11.63
CA GLY A 27 -11.15 9.55 12.39
C GLY A 27 -12.38 9.10 11.59
N SER A 28 -12.29 8.97 10.25
CA SER A 28 -13.44 8.51 9.45
C SER A 28 -13.73 7.02 9.66
N PRO A 29 -15.02 6.62 9.66
CA PRO A 29 -15.40 5.23 9.86
C PRO A 29 -14.98 4.36 8.68
N ALA A 30 -14.45 3.18 8.98
CA ALA A 30 -14.00 2.20 8.00
C ALA A 30 -14.39 0.78 8.42
N GLY A 31 -14.51 -0.10 7.42
CA GLY A 31 -14.79 -1.52 7.62
C GLY A 31 -13.83 -2.40 6.83
N ALA A 32 -13.34 -3.46 7.45
CA ALA A 32 -12.56 -4.49 6.78
C ALA A 32 -13.43 -5.75 6.60
N PHE A 33 -13.37 -6.36 5.41
CA PHE A 33 -14.21 -7.49 5.04
C PHE A 33 -13.39 -8.67 4.55
N GLY A 34 -13.84 -9.88 4.82
CA GLY A 34 -13.16 -11.11 4.43
C GLY A 34 -13.76 -12.36 5.05
N HIS A 35 -12.95 -13.41 5.14
CA HIS A 35 -13.29 -14.70 5.74
C HIS A 35 -12.33 -15.02 6.91
N PRO A 36 -12.40 -14.26 8.03
CA PRO A 36 -11.48 -14.44 9.14
C PRO A 36 -11.61 -15.84 9.72
N TYR A 37 -10.47 -16.51 9.92
CA TYR A 37 -10.41 -17.87 10.52
C TYR A 37 -11.26 -18.93 9.81
N SER A 38 -11.42 -18.83 8.48
CA SER A 38 -12.29 -19.72 7.69
C SER A 38 -13.78 -19.67 8.08
N LEU A 39 -14.19 -18.63 8.78
CA LEU A 39 -15.60 -18.34 9.05
C LEU A 39 -16.28 -17.85 7.78
N SER A 40 -17.60 -17.77 7.81
CA SER A 40 -18.43 -17.12 6.76
C SER A 40 -17.96 -15.69 6.55
N PHE A 41 -18.30 -15.11 5.38
CA PHE A 41 -18.00 -13.72 5.06
C PHE A 41 -18.39 -12.80 6.24
N SER A 42 -17.43 -12.04 6.71
CA SER A 42 -17.55 -11.22 7.91
C SER A 42 -16.98 -9.83 7.68
N GLY A 43 -17.59 -8.85 8.32
CA GLY A 43 -17.10 -7.48 8.36
C GLY A 43 -16.74 -7.04 9.76
N THR A 44 -15.68 -6.26 9.89
CA THR A 44 -15.29 -5.58 11.12
C THR A 44 -15.38 -4.08 10.92
N ARG A 45 -15.70 -3.34 11.98
CA ARG A 45 -15.84 -1.88 11.93
C ARG A 45 -14.84 -1.22 12.87
N GLY A 46 -14.31 -0.08 12.43
CA GLY A 46 -13.46 0.81 13.19
C GLY A 46 -13.36 2.16 12.50
N ILE A 47 -12.25 2.86 12.74
CA ILE A 47 -11.93 4.14 12.10
C ILE A 47 -10.57 4.07 11.42
N ILE A 48 -10.28 5.06 10.59
CA ILE A 48 -8.93 5.36 10.14
C ILE A 48 -8.18 6.02 11.29
N SER A 49 -7.21 5.31 11.86
CA SER A 49 -6.42 5.79 13.01
C SER A 49 -5.25 6.68 12.59
N GLY A 50 -4.83 6.61 11.33
CA GLY A 50 -3.73 7.40 10.80
C GLY A 50 -3.08 6.84 9.56
N GLU A 51 -1.94 7.45 9.20
CA GLU A 51 -1.03 6.96 8.18
C GLU A 51 0.31 6.61 8.83
N LYS A 52 0.97 5.57 8.36
CA LYS A 52 2.29 5.15 8.85
C LYS A 52 3.21 4.82 7.69
N TYR A 53 4.36 5.47 7.64
CA TYR A 53 5.43 5.05 6.73
C TYR A 53 6.25 3.95 7.40
N LYS A 54 6.26 2.75 6.81
CA LYS A 54 6.98 1.59 7.34
C LYS A 54 7.28 0.59 6.22
N TRP A 55 8.41 -0.11 6.31
CA TRP A 55 8.86 -1.08 5.30
C TRP A 55 8.92 -0.48 3.88
N GLY A 56 9.41 0.77 3.78
CA GLY A 56 9.57 1.46 2.49
C GLY A 56 8.29 1.92 1.82
N ARG A 57 7.13 1.88 2.51
CA ARG A 57 5.84 2.30 1.94
C ARG A 57 4.93 2.97 2.96
N LEU A 58 3.97 3.72 2.44
CA LEU A 58 2.88 4.28 3.23
C LEU A 58 1.82 3.21 3.49
N TRP A 59 1.25 3.22 4.69
CA TRP A 59 0.16 2.36 5.14
C TRP A 59 -0.96 3.21 5.71
N ILE A 60 -2.20 2.81 5.47
CA ILE A 60 -3.35 3.26 6.25
C ILE A 60 -3.34 2.44 7.54
N GLN A 61 -3.42 3.13 8.67
CA GLN A 61 -3.63 2.52 9.98
C GLN A 61 -5.11 2.57 10.34
N THR A 62 -5.66 1.47 10.84
CA THR A 62 -7.05 1.38 11.30
C THR A 62 -7.13 0.56 12.59
N ASP A 63 -8.09 0.85 13.43
CA ASP A 63 -8.45 0.04 14.59
C ASP A 63 -9.55 -0.98 14.27
N ALA A 64 -10.11 -0.95 13.04
CA ALA A 64 -10.95 -2.04 12.57
C ALA A 64 -10.16 -3.37 12.67
N PRO A 65 -10.67 -4.39 13.37
CA PRO A 65 -9.95 -5.64 13.55
C PRO A 65 -9.61 -6.30 12.21
N ILE A 66 -8.31 -6.36 11.88
CA ILE A 66 -7.80 -7.11 10.73
C ILE A 66 -7.19 -8.40 11.26
N ASN A 67 -7.78 -9.52 10.87
CA ASN A 67 -7.38 -10.86 11.28
C ASN A 67 -6.93 -11.68 10.06
N LYS A 68 -6.32 -12.83 10.33
CA LYS A 68 -5.99 -13.82 9.30
C LYS A 68 -7.27 -14.22 8.56
N GLY A 69 -7.31 -14.00 7.25
CA GLY A 69 -8.50 -14.18 6.38
C GLY A 69 -9.11 -12.87 5.86
N ASN A 70 -8.77 -11.71 6.46
CA ASN A 70 -9.11 -10.40 5.89
C ASN A 70 -8.01 -9.85 4.98
N SER A 71 -6.79 -10.40 5.04
CA SER A 71 -5.66 -9.96 4.19
C SER A 71 -5.97 -10.17 2.71
N GLY A 72 -5.71 -9.14 1.89
CA GLY A 72 -6.11 -9.07 0.47
C GLY A 72 -7.55 -8.61 0.26
N GLY A 73 -8.38 -8.57 1.30
CA GLY A 73 -9.73 -8.05 1.26
C GLY A 73 -9.78 -6.51 1.33
N PRO A 74 -10.94 -5.90 1.05
CA PRO A 74 -11.10 -4.46 1.02
C PRO A 74 -11.15 -3.85 2.42
N LEU A 75 -10.52 -2.68 2.57
CA LEU A 75 -10.85 -1.69 3.58
C LEU A 75 -11.75 -0.65 2.94
N ILE A 76 -12.98 -0.52 3.43
CA ILE A 76 -14.03 0.30 2.82
C ILE A 76 -14.31 1.51 3.72
N SER A 77 -14.41 2.70 3.11
CA SER A 77 -14.97 3.88 3.79
C SER A 77 -16.45 3.69 4.01
N LEU A 78 -16.90 3.68 5.26
CA LEU A 78 -18.33 3.53 5.58
C LEU A 78 -19.14 4.81 5.32
N ASN A 79 -18.48 5.93 5.04
CA ASN A 79 -19.14 7.17 4.62
C ASN A 79 -19.47 7.17 3.12
N THR A 80 -18.62 6.56 2.28
CA THR A 80 -18.75 6.66 0.81
C THR A 80 -19.03 5.32 0.14
N GLY A 81 -18.85 4.21 0.83
CA GLY A 81 -18.93 2.86 0.26
C GLY A 81 -17.73 2.48 -0.63
N LYS A 82 -16.77 3.38 -0.84
CA LYS A 82 -15.61 3.12 -1.71
C LYS A 82 -14.53 2.33 -1.00
N VAL A 83 -13.81 1.49 -1.74
CA VAL A 83 -12.61 0.82 -1.27
C VAL A 83 -11.49 1.84 -1.18
N ILE A 84 -10.97 2.08 0.04
CA ILE A 84 -9.90 3.03 0.34
C ILE A 84 -8.54 2.36 0.54
N GLY A 85 -8.53 1.03 0.71
CA GLY A 85 -7.29 0.27 0.89
C GLY A 85 -7.49 -1.23 0.76
N ILE A 86 -6.36 -1.94 0.70
CA ILE A 86 -6.30 -3.41 0.71
C ILE A 86 -5.72 -3.85 2.05
N SER A 87 -6.52 -4.55 2.84
CA SER A 87 -6.11 -5.08 4.15
C SER A 87 -4.92 -6.02 4.00
N SER A 88 -3.87 -5.86 4.81
CA SER A 88 -2.64 -6.63 4.59
C SER A 88 -2.03 -7.21 5.85
N ALA A 89 -1.88 -6.45 6.92
CA ALA A 89 -1.08 -6.85 8.06
C ALA A 89 -1.65 -6.33 9.38
N THR A 90 -1.33 -7.07 10.44
CA THR A 90 -1.45 -6.60 11.82
C THR A 90 -0.07 -6.55 12.44
N LEU A 91 0.18 -5.62 13.35
CA LEU A 91 1.36 -5.73 14.22
C LEU A 91 1.13 -6.91 15.17
N SER A 92 2.20 -7.65 15.51
CA SER A 92 2.09 -8.77 16.43
C SER A 92 1.46 -8.30 17.76
N LYS A 93 0.57 -9.10 18.32
CA LYS A 93 -0.16 -8.80 19.58
C LYS A 93 0.73 -8.34 20.75
N LYS A 94 2.03 -8.64 20.71
CA LYS A 94 3.02 -8.19 21.73
C LYS A 94 3.39 -6.71 21.64
N ARG A 95 3.07 -6.01 20.53
CA ARG A 95 3.51 -4.62 20.30
C ARG A 95 2.41 -3.59 20.07
N SER A 96 1.20 -4.01 19.75
CA SER A 96 0.04 -3.12 19.61
C SER A 96 -1.24 -3.94 19.55
N GLU A 97 -2.05 -3.83 20.57
CA GLU A 97 -3.42 -4.36 20.53
C GLU A 97 -4.25 -3.50 19.57
N GLY A 98 -4.89 -4.16 18.60
CA GLY A 98 -5.95 -3.54 17.80
C GLY A 98 -5.53 -2.68 16.60
N LEU A 99 -4.26 -2.67 16.18
CA LEU A 99 -3.85 -1.89 14.99
C LEU A 99 -3.71 -2.77 13.75
N GLY A 100 -4.54 -2.49 12.75
CA GLY A 100 -4.48 -3.06 11.42
C GLY A 100 -3.83 -2.10 10.41
N PHE A 101 -3.27 -2.66 9.34
CA PHE A 101 -2.65 -1.91 8.25
C PHE A 101 -3.22 -2.32 6.90
N ALA A 102 -3.47 -1.33 6.06
CA ALA A 102 -3.91 -1.53 4.69
C ALA A 102 -3.03 -0.75 3.71
N VAL A 103 -2.83 -1.31 2.52
CA VAL A 103 -2.19 -0.60 1.41
C VAL A 103 -3.17 0.44 0.89
N PRO A 104 -2.80 1.74 0.82
CA PRO A 104 -3.68 2.78 0.32
C PRO A 104 -4.11 2.53 -1.13
N MET A 105 -5.40 2.73 -1.43
CA MET A 105 -5.92 2.50 -2.78
C MET A 105 -5.32 3.46 -3.80
N ILE A 106 -4.97 4.68 -3.42
CA ILE A 106 -4.29 5.64 -4.30
C ILE A 106 -2.97 5.11 -4.87
N HIS A 107 -2.28 4.21 -4.16
CA HIS A 107 -1.08 3.51 -4.65
C HIS A 107 -1.43 2.23 -5.38
N ALA A 108 -2.40 1.46 -4.85
CA ALA A 108 -2.84 0.22 -5.46
C ALA A 108 -3.43 0.44 -6.87
N CYS A 109 -4.17 1.54 -7.09
CA CYS A 109 -4.74 1.87 -8.40
C CYS A 109 -3.66 1.99 -9.49
N LYS A 110 -2.53 2.61 -9.19
CA LYS A 110 -1.40 2.74 -10.13
C LYS A 110 -0.85 1.36 -10.52
N VAL A 111 -0.67 0.48 -9.54
CA VAL A 111 -0.22 -0.89 -9.76
C VAL A 111 -1.25 -1.69 -10.57
N ILE A 112 -2.54 -1.55 -10.23
CA ILE A 112 -3.64 -2.22 -10.95
C ILE A 112 -3.67 -1.79 -12.42
N ASP A 113 -3.46 -0.49 -12.70
CA ASP A 113 -3.44 0.03 -14.06
C ASP A 113 -2.27 -0.55 -14.87
N LEU A 114 -1.07 -0.60 -14.29
CA LEU A 114 0.08 -1.24 -14.92
C LEU A 114 -0.20 -2.71 -15.23
N LEU A 115 -0.72 -3.46 -14.26
CA LEU A 115 -1.05 -4.88 -14.42
C LEU A 115 -2.12 -5.11 -15.49
N LYS A 116 -3.14 -4.23 -15.59
CA LYS A 116 -4.15 -4.31 -16.67
C LYS A 116 -3.54 -4.14 -18.06
N ARG A 117 -2.49 -3.37 -18.18
CA ARG A 117 -1.74 -3.14 -19.42
C ARG A 117 -0.69 -4.22 -19.70
N GLY A 118 -0.53 -5.21 -18.81
CA GLY A 118 0.49 -6.26 -18.93
C GLY A 118 1.89 -5.78 -18.57
N VAL A 119 2.02 -4.61 -17.93
CA VAL A 119 3.29 -4.06 -17.48
C VAL A 119 3.62 -4.61 -16.09
N ASP A 120 4.84 -5.08 -15.88
CA ASP A 120 5.31 -5.49 -14.57
C ASP A 120 5.40 -4.26 -13.63
N PRO A 121 4.61 -4.24 -12.53
CA PRO A 121 4.62 -3.13 -11.60
C PRO A 121 5.77 -3.22 -10.58
N SER A 122 6.68 -4.15 -10.72
CA SER A 122 7.84 -4.26 -9.84
C SER A 122 8.62 -2.96 -9.85
N PRO A 123 8.85 -2.32 -8.67
CA PRO A 123 9.60 -1.09 -8.63
C PRO A 123 11.03 -1.37 -9.12
N SER A 124 11.56 -0.44 -9.92
CA SER A 124 12.98 -0.46 -10.24
C SER A 124 13.78 -0.47 -8.93
N TYR A 125 14.64 -1.46 -8.79
CA TYR A 125 15.50 -1.55 -7.62
C TYR A 125 16.61 -0.53 -7.73
N ILE A 126 16.60 0.48 -6.88
CA ILE A 126 17.71 1.41 -6.70
C ILE A 126 18.48 0.92 -5.47
N PRO A 127 19.69 0.41 -5.65
CA PRO A 127 20.46 -0.20 -4.57
C PRO A 127 21.15 0.85 -3.68
N VAL A 128 20.43 1.90 -3.36
CA VAL A 128 20.90 3.04 -2.57
C VAL A 128 19.92 3.30 -1.43
N GLY A 129 20.45 3.38 -0.21
CA GLY A 129 19.73 3.93 0.93
C GLY A 129 19.98 5.43 1.00
N PHE A 130 18.91 6.22 1.00
CA PHE A 130 19.00 7.67 1.17
C PHE A 130 18.76 8.05 2.63
N ALA A 131 19.46 9.08 3.09
CA ALA A 131 19.21 9.77 4.35
C ALA A 131 19.10 11.26 4.09
N TYR A 132 18.53 11.98 5.04
CA TYR A 132 18.60 13.44 5.00
C TYR A 132 20.01 13.90 5.32
N ASP A 133 20.42 15.00 4.72
CA ASP A 133 21.67 15.68 5.01
C ASP A 133 21.60 16.24 6.46
N ASP A 134 22.59 15.95 7.28
CA ASP A 134 22.64 16.41 8.67
C ASP A 134 22.58 17.95 8.80
N ASP A 135 23.08 18.66 7.78
CA ASP A 135 23.08 20.12 7.73
C ASP A 135 21.81 20.70 7.07
N ASN A 136 21.00 19.86 6.42
CA ASN A 136 19.80 20.31 5.70
C ASN A 136 18.79 19.19 5.48
N GLU A 137 17.81 19.10 6.38
CA GLU A 137 16.73 18.08 6.34
C GLU A 137 15.87 18.09 5.05
N SER A 138 15.98 19.10 4.21
CA SER A 138 15.29 19.13 2.91
C SER A 138 16.07 18.47 1.77
N LYS A 139 17.27 17.99 2.02
CA LYS A 139 18.14 17.36 1.02
C LYS A 139 18.34 15.89 1.32
N LEU A 140 18.21 15.08 0.29
CA LEU A 140 18.51 13.65 0.36
C LEU A 140 19.90 13.36 -0.21
N ILE A 141 20.70 12.64 0.56
CA ILE A 141 22.00 12.13 0.16
C ILE A 141 21.99 10.60 0.09
N ALA A 142 22.84 10.03 -0.74
CA ALA A 142 23.08 8.59 -0.76
C ALA A 142 23.88 8.21 0.48
N ALA A 143 23.22 7.60 1.47
CA ALA A 143 23.86 7.23 2.74
C ALA A 143 24.50 5.84 2.69
N VAL A 144 23.93 4.92 1.92
CA VAL A 144 24.41 3.55 1.78
C VAL A 144 24.22 3.07 0.35
N ILE A 145 25.25 2.47 -0.23
CA ILE A 145 25.16 1.76 -1.50
C ILE A 145 25.30 0.26 -1.21
N TYR A 146 24.29 -0.52 -1.60
CA TYR A 146 24.27 -1.96 -1.33
C TYR A 146 25.20 -2.70 -2.30
N LYS A 147 25.99 -3.65 -1.80
CA LYS A 147 27.05 -4.36 -2.52
C LYS A 147 26.62 -5.24 -3.74
N MET A 148 25.34 -5.39 -3.99
CA MET A 148 24.83 -6.18 -5.14
C MET A 148 24.80 -5.35 -6.43
N GLN A 149 25.87 -4.64 -6.74
CA GLN A 149 25.93 -3.66 -7.82
C GLN A 149 26.73 -4.16 -8.99
N PRO A 150 26.33 -3.83 -10.24
CA PRO A 150 27.23 -3.83 -11.36
C PRO A 150 28.44 -2.93 -11.03
N THR A 151 29.64 -3.36 -11.41
CA THR A 151 30.89 -2.59 -11.21
C THR A 151 30.87 -1.19 -11.84
N SER A 152 29.87 -0.87 -12.64
CA SER A 152 29.67 0.40 -13.35
C SER A 152 28.62 1.33 -12.72
N TRP A 153 28.22 1.08 -11.47
CA TRP A 153 27.21 1.92 -10.82
C TRP A 153 27.74 3.33 -10.56
N PRO A 154 27.08 4.40 -11.08
CA PRO A 154 27.67 5.74 -11.08
C PRO A 154 27.57 6.48 -9.75
N LEU A 155 26.73 6.01 -8.80
CA LEU A 155 26.50 6.71 -7.54
C LEU A 155 27.49 6.29 -6.47
N GLN A 156 27.90 7.27 -5.65
CA GLN A 156 28.79 7.09 -4.50
C GLN A 156 28.12 7.57 -3.21
N VAL A 157 28.58 7.07 -2.07
CA VAL A 157 28.13 7.57 -0.77
C VAL A 157 28.47 9.06 -0.66
N GLY A 158 27.49 9.86 -0.25
CA GLY A 158 27.58 11.32 -0.21
C GLY A 158 27.03 12.04 -1.43
N ASP A 159 26.73 11.34 -2.53
CA ASP A 159 26.08 11.95 -3.69
C ASP A 159 24.69 12.48 -3.31
N ARG A 160 24.37 13.67 -3.80
CA ARG A 160 23.11 14.35 -3.52
C ARG A 160 22.07 14.04 -4.60
N LEU A 161 20.88 13.66 -4.16
CA LEU A 161 19.73 13.55 -5.05
C LEU A 161 19.17 14.97 -5.33
N VAL A 162 19.39 15.47 -6.54
CA VAL A 162 18.93 16.82 -6.97
C VAL A 162 17.62 16.76 -7.74
N ALA A 163 17.40 15.72 -8.52
CA ALA A 163 16.17 15.51 -9.28
C ALA A 163 16.03 14.05 -9.72
N MET A 164 14.79 13.63 -9.97
CA MET A 164 14.50 12.40 -10.70
C MET A 164 13.72 12.76 -11.96
N ALA A 165 14.27 12.42 -13.12
CA ALA A 165 13.56 12.60 -14.37
C ALA A 165 12.47 11.53 -14.50
N ASN A 166 11.23 11.97 -14.76
CA ASN A 166 10.23 11.08 -15.32
C ASN A 166 10.60 10.83 -16.78
N ASN A 167 11.10 9.65 -17.06
CA ASN A 167 11.24 9.19 -18.43
C ASN A 167 10.00 8.35 -18.76
N PRO A 168 8.98 8.91 -19.43
CA PRO A 168 7.86 8.12 -19.92
C PRO A 168 8.39 7.31 -21.11
N SER A 169 8.73 6.06 -20.87
CA SER A 169 8.92 5.08 -21.93
C SER A 169 7.59 4.50 -22.38
#